data_fa8f3c890384fff89c98a77fc2406b5b
#
_entry.id   fa8f3c890384fff89c98a77fc2406b5b
#
_cell.length_a   1.000
_cell.length_b   1.000
_cell.length_c   1.000
_cell.angle_alpha   90.00
_cell.angle_beta   90.00
_cell.angle_gamma   90.00
#
_symmetry.space_group_name_H-M   'P 1'
#
loop_
_entity.id
_entity.type
_entity.pdbx_description
1 polymer ?
#
loop_
_entity_poly.entity_id
_entity_poly.type
_entity_poly.pdbx_seq_one_letter_code
_entity_poly.pdbx_strand_id
1 'polypeptide(L)'
;MPEANAAKPPVGVGHMALTVDDVEASHRFYTTLGLRVVGRGDDMSILELRGGTHLLLFKRGGPSSDAESPFDQASPRAIDLMIEGRTFEDLDAYRTRLIAGGVQADPIPDTSYFGHRIFKTRDPDGNEVTLSTSHASDFPV
;
A
#
# COMPACT_ATOMS: atom_id res chain seq x y z
N MET A 1 -8.21 -27.46 -14.71
CA MET A 1 -7.92 -26.18 -14.32
C MET A 1 -8.03 -25.87 -12.84
N PRO A 2 -9.12 -26.15 -12.17
CA PRO A 2 -9.28 -25.70 -10.80
C PRO A 2 -8.21 -26.20 -9.85
N GLU A 3 -7.77 -27.43 -10.00
CA GLU A 3 -6.79 -28.00 -9.11
C GLU A 3 -5.46 -27.25 -9.14
N ALA A 4 -5.07 -26.75 -10.30
CA ALA A 4 -3.82 -26.03 -10.45
C ALA A 4 -3.83 -24.72 -9.67
N ASN A 5 -5.03 -24.19 -9.34
CA ASN A 5 -5.16 -22.90 -8.65
C ASN A 5 -5.33 -23.06 -7.14
N ALA A 6 -5.31 -24.30 -6.62
CA ALA A 6 -5.49 -24.53 -5.19
C ALA A 6 -4.25 -24.14 -4.38
N ALA A 7 -3.08 -24.19 -4.97
CA ALA A 7 -1.85 -23.81 -4.30
C ALA A 7 -1.61 -22.31 -4.44
N LYS A 8 -0.85 -21.74 -3.50
CA LYS A 8 -0.43 -20.35 -3.63
C LYS A 8 0.37 -20.16 -4.90
N PRO A 9 0.20 -19.02 -5.60
CA PRO A 9 1.07 -18.71 -6.73
C PRO A 9 2.54 -18.71 -6.29
N PRO A 10 3.46 -19.23 -7.13
CA PRO A 10 4.88 -19.30 -6.75
C PRO A 10 5.62 -17.99 -6.88
N VAL A 11 4.96 -16.94 -7.38
CA VAL A 11 5.56 -15.61 -7.56
C VAL A 11 4.72 -14.58 -6.84
N GLY A 12 5.33 -13.49 -6.42
CA GLY A 12 4.65 -12.38 -5.77
C GLY A 12 5.40 -11.08 -6.04
N VAL A 13 4.85 -9.99 -5.54
CA VAL A 13 5.51 -8.69 -5.66
C VAL A 13 6.56 -8.57 -4.57
N GLY A 14 7.83 -8.39 -4.96
CA GLY A 14 8.93 -8.24 -4.01
C GLY A 14 9.02 -6.84 -3.44
N HIS A 15 9.04 -5.85 -4.32
CA HIS A 15 9.21 -4.45 -3.94
C HIS A 15 8.29 -3.56 -4.73
N MET A 16 7.83 -2.49 -4.06
CA MET A 16 7.28 -1.30 -4.70
C MET A 16 8.10 -0.13 -4.22
N ALA A 17 8.31 0.87 -5.07
CA ALA A 17 9.15 1.99 -4.68
C ALA A 17 8.49 3.31 -5.04
N LEU A 18 8.63 4.28 -4.14
CA LEU A 18 8.17 5.65 -4.34
C LEU A 18 9.31 6.60 -4.04
N THR A 19 9.42 7.64 -4.86
CA THR A 19 10.28 8.77 -4.56
C THR A 19 9.43 9.84 -3.90
N VAL A 20 9.80 10.25 -2.71
CA VAL A 20 8.99 11.14 -1.88
C VAL A 20 9.80 12.38 -1.47
N ASP A 21 9.09 13.47 -1.19
CA ASP A 21 9.75 14.70 -0.78
C ASP A 21 10.14 14.67 0.70
N ASP A 22 9.29 14.07 1.53
CA ASP A 22 9.50 14.00 2.99
C ASP A 22 9.35 12.56 3.44
N VAL A 23 10.48 11.88 3.63
CA VAL A 23 10.49 10.47 4.03
C VAL A 23 9.81 10.28 5.39
N GLU A 24 9.99 11.23 6.32
CA GLU A 24 9.37 11.12 7.63
C GLU A 24 7.84 11.16 7.55
N ALA A 25 7.30 12.09 6.76
CA ALA A 25 5.85 12.19 6.60
C ALA A 25 5.28 10.95 5.92
N SER A 26 5.95 10.47 4.88
CA SER A 26 5.51 9.26 4.18
C SER A 26 5.63 8.03 5.07
N HIS A 27 6.70 7.93 5.84
CA HIS A 27 6.89 6.84 6.80
C HIS A 27 5.72 6.81 7.80
N ARG A 28 5.36 7.96 8.37
CA ARG A 28 4.22 8.03 9.30
C ARG A 28 2.91 7.64 8.62
N PHE A 29 2.69 8.12 7.40
CA PHE A 29 1.48 7.79 6.67
C PHE A 29 1.34 6.27 6.49
N TYR A 30 2.35 5.64 5.93
CA TYR A 30 2.25 4.20 5.61
C TYR A 30 2.27 3.32 6.86
N THR A 31 2.98 3.72 7.92
CA THR A 31 2.90 2.96 9.18
C THR A 31 1.54 3.11 9.84
N THR A 32 0.86 4.26 9.66
CA THR A 32 -0.52 4.43 10.14
C THR A 32 -1.48 3.51 9.39
N LEU A 33 -1.23 3.26 8.10
CA LEU A 33 -2.01 2.26 7.36
C LEU A 33 -1.81 0.85 7.90
N GLY A 34 -0.69 0.59 8.55
CA GLY A 34 -0.40 -0.71 9.13
C GLY A 34 0.84 -1.39 8.59
N LEU A 35 1.61 -0.74 7.71
CA LEU A 35 2.85 -1.33 7.23
C LEU A 35 3.86 -1.41 8.37
N ARG A 36 4.67 -2.46 8.34
CA ARG A 36 5.63 -2.74 9.41
C ARG A 36 7.01 -2.21 9.02
N VAL A 37 7.68 -1.55 9.96
CA VAL A 37 9.02 -1.02 9.71
C VAL A 37 10.02 -2.17 9.63
N VAL A 38 10.80 -2.19 8.53
CA VAL A 38 11.87 -3.17 8.34
C VAL A 38 13.22 -2.49 8.48
N GLY A 39 13.38 -1.31 7.90
CA GLY A 39 14.62 -0.57 7.97
C GLY A 39 14.39 0.90 7.75
N ARG A 40 15.36 1.69 8.15
CA ARG A 40 15.24 3.12 8.05
C ARG A 40 16.60 3.81 8.01
N GLY A 41 16.72 4.81 7.14
CA GLY A 41 17.86 5.71 7.07
C GLY A 41 17.38 7.15 6.99
N ASP A 42 18.31 8.08 6.80
CA ASP A 42 17.96 9.50 6.74
C ASP A 42 17.21 9.86 5.46
N ASP A 43 17.49 9.13 4.37
CA ASP A 43 16.92 9.43 3.07
C ASP A 43 16.05 8.31 2.52
N MET A 44 15.72 7.31 3.34
CA MET A 44 14.93 6.18 2.90
C MET A 44 14.21 5.50 4.06
N SER A 45 13.17 4.75 3.71
CA SER A 45 12.46 3.89 4.65
C SER A 45 12.06 2.60 3.93
N ILE A 46 12.12 1.49 4.62
CA ILE A 46 11.69 0.19 4.11
C ILE A 46 10.56 -0.31 4.99
N LEU A 47 9.40 -0.47 4.40
CA LEU A 47 8.21 -0.90 5.11
C LEU A 47 7.72 -2.21 4.50
N GLU A 48 7.11 -3.06 5.31
CA GLU A 48 6.68 -4.39 4.86
C GLU A 48 5.17 -4.50 4.90
N LEU A 49 4.63 -5.04 3.82
CA LEU A 49 3.22 -5.38 3.70
C LEU A 49 3.00 -6.85 4.04
N ARG A 50 1.75 -7.22 4.25
CA ARG A 50 1.36 -8.62 4.37
C ARG A 50 1.84 -9.37 3.13
N GLY A 51 2.37 -10.57 3.33
CA GLY A 51 2.90 -11.38 2.24
C GLY A 51 4.38 -11.15 1.96
N GLY A 52 5.01 -10.19 2.65
CA GLY A 52 6.44 -9.98 2.55
C GLY A 52 6.88 -8.94 1.52
N THR A 53 5.96 -8.34 0.79
CA THR A 53 6.29 -7.26 -0.13
C THR A 53 6.83 -6.06 0.64
N HIS A 54 7.89 -5.45 0.15
CA HIS A 54 8.43 -4.23 0.75
C HIS A 54 8.07 -3.00 -0.06
N LEU A 55 7.67 -1.96 0.63
CA LEU A 55 7.52 -0.62 0.07
C LEU A 55 8.78 0.17 0.42
N LEU A 56 9.47 0.65 -0.60
CA LEU A 56 10.69 1.43 -0.44
C LEU A 56 10.34 2.90 -0.65
N LEU A 57 10.66 3.72 0.33
CA LEU A 57 10.48 5.17 0.25
C LEU A 57 11.85 5.80 0.12
N PHE A 58 12.08 6.50 -1.00
CA PHE A 58 13.35 7.17 -1.26
C PHE A 58 13.13 8.67 -1.29
N LYS A 59 13.99 9.39 -0.62
CA LYS A 59 13.94 10.85 -0.66
C LYS A 59 14.33 11.36 -2.06
N ARG A 60 13.51 12.25 -2.61
CA ARG A 60 13.79 12.83 -3.92
C ARG A 60 15.11 13.60 -3.85
N GLY A 61 16.01 13.29 -4.79
CA GLY A 61 17.32 13.90 -4.83
C GLY A 61 18.30 13.37 -3.78
N GLY A 62 17.90 12.38 -2.99
CA GLY A 62 18.79 11.77 -2.01
C GLY A 62 19.69 10.70 -2.66
N PRO A 63 20.74 10.27 -1.93
CA PRO A 63 21.68 9.29 -2.48
C PRO A 63 21.06 7.95 -2.86
N SER A 64 20.00 7.55 -2.14
CA SER A 64 19.35 6.26 -2.39
C SER A 64 18.41 6.27 -3.58
N SER A 65 18.09 7.45 -4.12
CA SER A 65 17.22 7.59 -5.29
C SER A 65 17.92 8.25 -6.46
N ASP A 66 19.23 8.03 -6.59
CA ASP A 66 20.02 8.64 -7.66
C ASP A 66 19.65 8.05 -9.04
N ALA A 67 20.28 8.59 -10.07
CA ALA A 67 19.96 8.23 -11.46
C ALA A 67 20.21 6.76 -11.79
N GLU A 68 21.00 6.06 -10.98
CA GLU A 68 21.26 4.64 -11.18
C GLU A 68 20.19 3.77 -10.57
N SER A 69 19.35 4.31 -9.69
CA SER A 69 18.28 3.55 -9.06
C SER A 69 17.19 3.24 -10.07
N PRO A 70 16.81 1.96 -10.21
CA PRO A 70 15.67 1.61 -11.06
C PRO A 70 14.34 2.06 -10.49
N PHE A 71 14.33 2.60 -9.27
CA PHE A 71 13.11 2.98 -8.57
C PHE A 71 12.87 4.48 -8.55
N ASP A 72 13.71 5.27 -9.23
CA ASP A 72 13.49 6.71 -9.28
C ASP A 72 12.19 7.02 -10.02
N GLN A 73 11.32 7.80 -9.38
CA GLN A 73 9.99 8.09 -9.90
C GLN A 73 9.74 9.59 -9.89
N ALA A 74 9.33 10.09 -11.02
CA ALA A 74 9.15 11.53 -11.21
C ALA A 74 7.74 12.02 -10.85
N SER A 75 6.75 11.16 -10.78
CA SER A 75 5.35 11.55 -10.66
C SER A 75 4.62 10.76 -9.58
N PRO A 76 3.56 11.31 -9.02
CA PRO A 76 2.69 10.56 -8.13
C PRO A 76 2.17 9.30 -8.79
N ARG A 77 1.94 8.27 -8.00
CA ARG A 77 1.52 6.97 -8.48
C ARG A 77 0.25 6.54 -7.81
N ALA A 78 -0.38 5.55 -8.43
CA ALA A 78 -1.53 4.87 -7.85
C ALA A 78 -1.04 3.57 -7.22
N ILE A 79 -1.46 3.35 -5.99
CA ILE A 79 -1.13 2.15 -5.23
C ILE A 79 -2.45 1.55 -4.77
N ASP A 80 -2.61 0.24 -4.95
CA ASP A 80 -3.78 -0.46 -4.45
C ASP A 80 -3.31 -1.46 -3.40
N LEU A 81 -3.80 -1.28 -2.19
CA LEU A 81 -3.46 -2.14 -1.06
C LEU A 81 -4.72 -2.86 -0.59
N MET A 82 -4.58 -4.13 -0.31
CA MET A 82 -5.66 -4.99 0.10
C MET A 82 -5.61 -5.16 1.62
N ILE A 83 -6.72 -4.86 2.30
CA ILE A 83 -6.81 -5.13 3.74
C ILE A 83 -7.05 -6.62 3.95
N GLU A 84 -6.98 -7.09 5.20
CA GLU A 84 -7.23 -8.50 5.49
C GLU A 84 -8.70 -8.88 5.36
N GLY A 85 -9.60 -7.96 5.64
CA GLY A 85 -11.03 -8.24 5.65
C GLY A 85 -11.64 -8.32 4.26
N ARG A 86 -12.79 -9.00 4.18
CA ARG A 86 -13.50 -9.22 2.93
C ARG A 86 -14.82 -8.47 2.82
N THR A 87 -15.33 -7.95 3.94
CA THR A 87 -16.68 -7.36 3.97
C THR A 87 -16.64 -5.85 3.95
N PHE A 88 -17.78 -5.24 3.61
CA PHE A 88 -17.93 -3.79 3.73
C PHE A 88 -17.63 -3.34 5.15
N GLU A 89 -18.13 -4.08 6.15
CA GLU A 89 -17.92 -3.73 7.56
C GLU A 89 -16.46 -3.74 7.93
N ASP A 90 -15.69 -4.69 7.40
CA ASP A 90 -14.24 -4.73 7.62
C ASP A 90 -13.58 -3.49 7.08
N LEU A 91 -13.95 -3.08 5.86
CA LEU A 91 -13.37 -1.92 5.22
C LEU A 91 -13.77 -0.63 5.93
N ASP A 92 -15.04 -0.54 6.36
CA ASP A 92 -15.53 0.63 7.08
C ASP A 92 -14.84 0.79 8.44
N ALA A 93 -14.64 -0.31 9.15
CA ALA A 93 -13.90 -0.28 10.42
C ALA A 93 -12.46 0.14 10.22
N TYR A 94 -11.82 -0.36 9.16
CA TYR A 94 -10.45 0.02 8.84
C TYR A 94 -10.35 1.51 8.50
N ARG A 95 -11.27 1.99 7.68
CA ARG A 95 -11.33 3.41 7.31
C ARG A 95 -11.50 4.30 8.55
N THR A 96 -12.41 3.93 9.44
CA THR A 96 -12.65 4.68 10.68
C THR A 96 -11.37 4.76 11.51
N ARG A 97 -10.64 3.67 11.60
CA ARG A 97 -9.38 3.64 12.34
C ARG A 97 -8.32 4.56 11.70
N LEU A 98 -8.25 4.59 10.38
CA LEU A 98 -7.32 5.49 9.70
C LEU A 98 -7.65 6.96 9.96
N ILE A 99 -8.93 7.32 9.92
CA ILE A 99 -9.36 8.68 10.20
C ILE A 99 -8.98 9.07 11.63
N ALA A 100 -9.16 8.16 12.58
CA ALA A 100 -8.76 8.39 13.96
C ALA A 100 -7.25 8.59 14.08
N GLY A 101 -6.47 7.99 13.19
CA GLY A 101 -5.03 8.14 13.12
C GLY A 101 -4.55 9.36 12.33
N GLY A 102 -5.47 10.21 11.88
CA GLY A 102 -5.11 11.44 11.18
C GLY A 102 -5.05 11.35 9.66
N VAL A 103 -5.44 10.22 9.09
CA VAL A 103 -5.46 10.04 7.63
C VAL A 103 -6.78 10.55 7.07
N GLN A 104 -6.71 11.34 6.00
CA GLN A 104 -7.91 11.76 5.27
C GLN A 104 -8.29 10.66 4.30
N ALA A 105 -9.53 10.20 4.38
CA ALA A 105 -10.00 9.10 3.55
C ALA A 105 -11.34 9.44 2.93
N ASP A 106 -11.47 9.21 1.63
CA ASP A 106 -12.71 9.43 0.92
C ASP A 106 -13.79 8.46 1.41
N PRO A 107 -15.07 8.79 1.23
CA PRO A 107 -16.14 7.85 1.55
C PRO A 107 -16.02 6.57 0.72
N ILE A 108 -16.56 5.48 1.27
CA ILE A 108 -16.63 4.21 0.53
C ILE A 108 -17.82 4.28 -0.42
N PRO A 109 -17.60 4.20 -1.75
CA PRO A 109 -18.72 4.24 -2.69
C PRO A 109 -19.63 3.01 -2.55
N ASP A 110 -20.87 3.15 -3.01
CA ASP A 110 -21.82 2.04 -3.00
C ASP A 110 -21.53 0.96 -4.04
N THR A 111 -20.65 1.27 -5.00
CA THR A 111 -20.34 0.33 -6.07
C THR A 111 -19.20 -0.58 -5.67
N SER A 112 -19.24 -1.82 -6.17
CA SER A 112 -18.10 -2.71 -6.06
C SER A 112 -17.24 -2.59 -7.32
N TYR A 113 -15.98 -2.96 -7.18
CA TYR A 113 -15.02 -2.88 -8.27
C TYR A 113 -14.28 -4.21 -8.34
N PHE A 114 -14.56 -4.99 -9.38
CA PHE A 114 -14.01 -6.35 -9.52
C PHE A 114 -14.24 -7.20 -8.27
N GLY A 115 -15.43 -7.09 -7.66
CA GLY A 115 -15.77 -7.83 -6.46
C GLY A 115 -15.22 -7.22 -5.17
N HIS A 116 -14.53 -6.10 -5.25
CA HIS A 116 -13.99 -5.41 -4.08
C HIS A 116 -14.80 -4.17 -3.74
N ARG A 117 -14.93 -3.90 -2.44
CA ARG A 117 -15.28 -2.55 -1.99
C ARG A 117 -13.97 -1.81 -1.77
N ILE A 118 -13.96 -0.54 -2.07
CA ILE A 118 -12.74 0.27 -2.01
C ILE A 118 -13.03 1.63 -1.39
N PHE A 119 -11.99 2.29 -0.88
CA PHE A 119 -11.98 3.73 -0.72
C PHE A 119 -10.59 4.26 -1.07
N LYS A 120 -10.49 5.55 -1.25
CA LYS A 120 -9.24 6.19 -1.66
C LYS A 120 -8.77 7.17 -0.61
N THR A 121 -7.44 7.30 -0.56
CA THR A 121 -6.76 8.31 0.23
C THR A 121 -5.56 8.78 -0.56
N ARG A 122 -4.81 9.72 -0.02
CA ARG A 122 -3.61 10.25 -0.67
C ARG A 122 -2.49 10.28 0.34
N ASP A 123 -1.30 9.88 -0.09
CA ASP A 123 -0.13 10.02 0.76
C ASP A 123 0.38 11.47 0.73
N PRO A 124 1.39 11.82 1.55
CA PRO A 124 1.88 13.19 1.60
C PRO A 124 2.42 13.74 0.28
N ASP A 125 2.81 12.90 -0.65
CA ASP A 125 3.31 13.32 -1.96
C ASP A 125 2.23 13.33 -3.03
N GLY A 126 0.98 13.08 -2.67
CA GLY A 126 -0.11 13.08 -3.61
C GLY A 126 -0.30 11.78 -4.36
N ASN A 127 0.41 10.71 -4.00
CA ASN A 127 0.15 9.40 -4.57
C ASN A 127 -1.24 8.95 -4.15
N GLU A 128 -2.01 8.45 -5.11
CA GLU A 128 -3.33 7.91 -4.81
C GLU A 128 -3.15 6.52 -4.21
N VAL A 129 -3.72 6.32 -3.03
CA VAL A 129 -3.68 5.03 -2.35
C VAL A 129 -5.11 4.52 -2.23
N THR A 130 -5.38 3.41 -2.88
CA THR A 130 -6.68 2.73 -2.82
C THR A 130 -6.58 1.59 -1.81
N LEU A 131 -7.55 1.53 -0.90
CA LEU A 131 -7.67 0.44 0.06
C LEU A 131 -8.84 -0.43 -0.38
N SER A 132 -8.57 -1.71 -0.57
CA SER A 132 -9.56 -2.67 -1.09
C SER A 132 -9.80 -3.78 -0.10
N THR A 133 -11.01 -4.33 -0.11
CA THR A 133 -11.26 -5.60 0.58
C THR A 133 -10.43 -6.70 -0.09
N SER A 134 -10.14 -7.76 0.66
CA SER A 134 -9.41 -8.91 0.14
C SER A 134 -10.20 -9.61 -0.95
N HIS A 135 -9.49 -10.32 -1.81
CA HIS A 135 -10.13 -11.10 -2.88
C HIS A 135 -11.10 -12.11 -2.29
N ALA A 136 -12.28 -12.19 -2.88
CA ALA A 136 -13.28 -13.19 -2.50
C ALA A 136 -12.93 -14.52 -3.20
N SER A 137 -11.87 -15.16 -2.74
CA SER A 137 -11.38 -16.39 -3.32
C SER A 137 -11.28 -17.48 -2.26
N ASP A 138 -11.56 -18.72 -2.66
CA ASP A 138 -11.38 -19.86 -1.78
C ASP A 138 -9.94 -20.40 -1.81
N PHE A 139 -9.10 -19.82 -2.67
CA PHE A 139 -7.70 -20.24 -2.80
C PHE A 139 -6.78 -19.34 -1.98
N PRO A 140 -5.67 -19.90 -1.44
CA PRO A 140 -4.74 -19.08 -0.66
C PRO A 140 -3.99 -18.09 -1.55
N VAL A 141 -3.75 -16.92 -0.97
CA VAL A 141 -3.03 -15.82 -1.64
C VAL A 141 -2.03 -15.18 -0.68
#